data_ef19915aa15533b517321b9e9a3467bb
#
_entry.id   ef19915aa15533b517321b9e9a3467bb
#
_cell.length_a   1.000
_cell.length_b   1.000
_cell.length_c   1.000
_cell.angle_alpha   90.00
_cell.angle_beta   90.00
_cell.angle_gamma   90.00
#
_symmetry.space_group_name_H-M   'P 1'
#
loop_
_entity.id
_entity.type
_entity.pdbx_description
1 polymer ?
#
loop_
_entity_poly.entity_id
_entity_poly.type
_entity_poly.pdbx_seq_one_letter_code
_entity_poly.pdbx_strand_id
1 'polypeptide(L)'
;ADLIIPTYRPDDTFCLLMQKLQEQTFVVHRVIILNTEEKLWKEAVEKYPIEQSLCGLPCEYTLYHISKEMFDHGGTRMCGVKHSDADIVIFMTQDAVPADKNLVANLVKGLEEEDTAVCYARQLPNENCRIVERYTRSFNYPDESRKKGKADIEEMGIKTFFCSDVCAAYRVDLFHKLGGFESPVIFNEDMFFAAKAVFAGYYVKYEAEAKVIHSHNY
;
A
#
# COMPACT_ATOMS: atom_id res chain seq x y z
N ALA A 1 -1.03 -12.75 -5.31
CA ALA A 1 -1.19 -11.32 -5.05
C ALA A 1 -0.43 -10.49 -6.08
N ASP A 2 -1.00 -9.37 -6.50
CA ASP A 2 -0.33 -8.35 -7.31
C ASP A 2 -0.02 -7.13 -6.46
N LEU A 3 1.09 -6.45 -6.76
CA LEU A 3 1.50 -5.23 -6.08
C LEU A 3 1.27 -4.01 -6.98
N ILE A 4 0.54 -3.01 -6.49
CA ILE A 4 0.16 -1.82 -7.24
C ILE A 4 0.86 -0.60 -6.61
N ILE A 5 1.66 0.10 -7.41
CA ILE A 5 2.48 1.22 -6.95
C ILE A 5 2.21 2.46 -7.81
N PRO A 6 1.43 3.43 -7.32
CA PRO A 6 1.39 4.76 -7.91
C PRO A 6 2.76 5.44 -7.76
N THR A 7 3.28 6.02 -8.84
CA THR A 7 4.58 6.71 -8.84
C THR A 7 4.48 8.12 -9.42
N TYR A 8 5.30 9.00 -8.87
CA TYR A 8 5.51 10.35 -9.37
C TYR A 8 6.96 10.77 -9.12
N ARG A 9 7.73 11.00 -10.18
CA ARG A 9 9.17 11.30 -10.09
C ARG A 9 9.92 10.28 -9.21
N PRO A 10 9.91 8.99 -9.56
CA PRO A 10 10.58 7.97 -8.76
C PRO A 10 12.09 8.31 -8.63
N ASP A 11 12.66 7.93 -7.49
CA ASP A 11 14.02 8.28 -7.09
C ASP A 11 14.77 7.06 -6.50
N ASP A 12 15.86 7.29 -5.78
CA ASP A 12 16.64 6.25 -5.10
C ASP A 12 15.81 5.43 -4.12
N THR A 13 14.79 6.03 -3.50
CA THR A 13 13.91 5.31 -2.56
C THR A 13 13.06 4.28 -3.30
N PHE A 14 12.58 4.62 -4.48
CA PHE A 14 11.88 3.66 -5.34
C PHE A 14 12.82 2.52 -5.79
N CYS A 15 14.07 2.81 -6.13
CA CYS A 15 15.06 1.78 -6.45
C CYS A 15 15.31 0.85 -5.25
N LEU A 16 15.41 1.40 -4.05
CA LEU A 16 15.55 0.64 -2.81
C LEU A 16 14.31 -0.23 -2.53
N LEU A 17 13.09 0.31 -2.76
CA LEU A 17 11.86 -0.45 -2.67
C LEU A 17 11.91 -1.68 -3.60
N MET A 18 12.27 -1.52 -4.89
CA MET A 18 12.40 -2.62 -5.84
C MET A 18 13.43 -3.67 -5.37
N GLN A 19 14.57 -3.24 -4.85
CA GLN A 19 15.58 -4.16 -4.28
C GLN A 19 15.04 -4.93 -3.08
N LYS A 20 14.30 -4.29 -2.17
CA LYS A 20 13.72 -4.96 -1.00
C LYS A 20 12.56 -5.90 -1.34
N LEU A 21 11.88 -5.66 -2.47
CA LEU A 21 10.89 -6.61 -3.00
C LEU A 21 11.54 -7.90 -3.52
N GLN A 22 12.77 -7.85 -4.04
CA GLN A 22 13.51 -9.04 -4.46
C GLN A 22 13.87 -9.97 -3.29
N GLU A 23 13.97 -9.44 -2.08
CA GLU A 23 14.34 -10.18 -0.87
C GLU A 23 13.11 -10.81 -0.16
N GLN A 24 11.87 -10.56 -0.64
CA GLN A 24 10.66 -11.03 0.03
C GLN A 24 10.50 -12.55 -0.01
N THR A 25 10.10 -13.14 1.12
CA THR A 25 9.83 -14.60 1.24
C THR A 25 8.57 -15.02 0.50
N PHE A 26 7.62 -14.10 0.29
CA PHE A 26 6.45 -14.29 -0.55
C PHE A 26 6.63 -13.44 -1.82
N VAL A 27 6.82 -14.09 -2.95
CA VAL A 27 6.95 -13.43 -4.25
C VAL A 27 5.56 -13.05 -4.77
N VAL A 28 5.34 -11.78 -5.07
CA VAL A 28 4.13 -11.33 -5.75
C VAL A 28 4.11 -11.86 -7.19
N HIS A 29 2.92 -12.07 -7.74
CA HIS A 29 2.78 -12.54 -9.12
C HIS A 29 3.20 -11.45 -10.11
N ARG A 30 2.85 -10.18 -9.87
CA ARG A 30 3.16 -9.04 -10.73
C ARG A 30 3.30 -7.74 -9.93
N VAL A 31 4.16 -6.83 -10.42
CA VAL A 31 4.21 -5.43 -9.97
C VAL A 31 3.58 -4.54 -11.05
N ILE A 32 2.53 -3.80 -10.68
CA ILE A 32 1.80 -2.87 -11.55
C ILE A 32 2.15 -1.45 -11.15
N ILE A 33 2.89 -0.74 -12.00
CA ILE A 33 3.35 0.62 -11.76
C ILE A 33 2.45 1.59 -12.53
N LEU A 34 1.87 2.55 -11.81
CA LEU A 34 1.01 3.60 -12.36
C LEU A 34 1.73 4.94 -12.23
N ASN A 35 2.53 5.27 -13.22
CA ASN A 35 3.36 6.46 -13.20
C ASN A 35 2.61 7.70 -13.71
N THR A 36 2.65 8.77 -12.93
CA THR A 36 2.11 10.07 -13.34
C THR A 36 3.17 10.85 -14.11
N GLU A 37 2.85 11.21 -15.37
CA GLU A 37 3.67 11.92 -16.34
C GLU A 37 4.85 11.11 -16.90
N GLU A 38 4.69 10.56 -18.11
CA GLU A 38 5.74 9.80 -18.81
C GLU A 38 7.06 10.55 -18.90
N LYS A 39 7.02 11.89 -19.14
CA LYS A 39 8.23 12.71 -19.19
C LYS A 39 9.06 12.63 -17.91
N LEU A 40 8.38 12.68 -16.74
CA LEU A 40 9.03 12.63 -15.44
C LEU A 40 9.63 11.25 -15.14
N TRP A 41 9.03 10.18 -15.68
CA TRP A 41 9.61 8.85 -15.62
C TRP A 41 10.92 8.78 -16.42
N LYS A 42 10.94 9.29 -17.65
CA LYS A 42 12.14 9.32 -18.50
C LYS A 42 13.27 10.10 -17.84
N GLU A 43 12.97 11.27 -17.27
CA GLU A 43 13.95 12.07 -16.51
C GLU A 43 14.49 11.30 -15.28
N ALA A 44 13.63 10.52 -14.61
CA ALA A 44 14.05 9.71 -13.47
C ALA A 44 14.95 8.53 -13.88
N VAL A 45 14.63 7.83 -14.97
CA VAL A 45 15.44 6.72 -15.51
C VAL A 45 16.82 7.18 -15.95
N GLU A 46 16.95 8.42 -16.48
CA GLU A 46 18.27 8.99 -16.81
C GLU A 46 19.13 9.26 -15.57
N LYS A 47 18.50 9.51 -14.42
CA LYS A 47 19.19 9.94 -13.19
C LYS A 47 19.44 8.79 -12.21
N TYR A 48 18.55 7.82 -12.15
CA TYR A 48 18.55 6.72 -11.17
C TYR A 48 18.52 5.36 -11.85
N PRO A 49 19.05 4.28 -11.24
CA PRO A 49 19.11 2.94 -11.82
C PRO A 49 17.76 2.19 -11.77
N ILE A 50 16.67 2.86 -12.19
CA ILE A 50 15.30 2.35 -12.08
C ILE A 50 15.13 1.08 -12.90
N GLU A 51 15.55 1.07 -14.17
CA GLU A 51 15.43 -0.11 -15.04
C GLU A 51 16.19 -1.31 -14.49
N GLN A 52 17.41 -1.09 -13.97
CA GLN A 52 18.19 -2.14 -13.34
C GLN A 52 17.48 -2.72 -12.12
N SER A 53 16.86 -1.87 -11.29
CA SER A 53 16.13 -2.29 -10.10
C SER A 53 14.88 -3.10 -10.47
N LEU A 54 14.17 -2.72 -11.53
CA LEU A 54 13.00 -3.43 -12.05
C LEU A 54 13.39 -4.78 -12.69
N CYS A 55 14.46 -4.83 -13.47
CA CYS A 55 14.96 -6.07 -14.07
C CYS A 55 15.38 -7.13 -13.04
N GLY A 56 15.71 -6.73 -11.82
CA GLY A 56 16.05 -7.64 -10.73
C GLY A 56 14.84 -8.28 -10.04
N LEU A 57 13.62 -7.85 -10.30
CA LEU A 57 12.41 -8.40 -9.68
C LEU A 57 12.23 -9.89 -10.03
N PRO A 58 11.82 -10.75 -9.08
CA PRO A 58 11.57 -12.17 -9.32
C PRO A 58 10.22 -12.46 -10.01
N CYS A 59 9.51 -11.41 -10.44
CA CYS A 59 8.21 -11.46 -11.09
C CYS A 59 8.13 -10.47 -12.25
N GLU A 60 7.07 -10.55 -13.05
CA GLU A 60 6.80 -9.58 -14.10
C GLU A 60 6.42 -8.22 -13.53
N TYR A 61 6.71 -7.15 -14.27
CA TYR A 61 6.16 -5.83 -14.00
C TYR A 61 5.49 -5.24 -15.23
N THR A 62 4.52 -4.38 -15.00
CA THR A 62 3.87 -3.58 -16.03
C THR A 62 3.92 -2.11 -15.63
N LEU A 63 4.15 -1.24 -16.61
CA LEU A 63 4.24 0.20 -16.43
C LEU A 63 3.18 0.90 -17.26
N TYR A 64 2.34 1.68 -16.61
CA TYR A 64 1.34 2.53 -17.25
C TYR A 64 1.61 3.99 -16.92
N HIS A 65 1.46 4.86 -17.92
CA HIS A 65 1.57 6.29 -17.73
C HIS A 65 0.20 6.94 -17.74
N ILE A 66 -0.07 7.76 -16.73
CA ILE A 66 -1.27 8.59 -16.63
C ILE A 66 -0.88 10.07 -16.67
N SER A 67 -1.75 10.94 -17.18
CA SER A 67 -1.49 12.37 -17.12
C SER A 67 -1.79 12.91 -15.72
N LYS A 68 -1.18 14.06 -15.39
CA LYS A 68 -1.38 14.70 -14.09
C LYS A 68 -2.84 15.10 -13.85
N GLU A 69 -3.56 15.47 -14.91
CA GLU A 69 -4.98 15.85 -14.84
C GLU A 69 -5.89 14.66 -14.48
N MET A 70 -5.46 13.44 -14.85
CA MET A 70 -6.22 12.20 -14.58
C MET A 70 -5.87 11.60 -13.22
N PHE A 71 -4.81 12.10 -12.59
CA PHE A 71 -4.38 11.56 -11.30
C PHE A 71 -5.36 11.93 -10.20
N ASP A 72 -5.86 10.95 -9.50
CA ASP A 72 -6.43 11.04 -8.16
C ASP A 72 -6.09 9.77 -7.37
N HIS A 73 -6.08 9.85 -6.05
CA HIS A 73 -5.60 8.75 -5.21
C HIS A 73 -6.44 7.48 -5.35
N GLY A 74 -7.75 7.59 -5.32
CA GLY A 74 -8.67 6.45 -5.44
C GLY A 74 -8.71 5.89 -6.87
N GLY A 75 -8.93 6.75 -7.87
CA GLY A 75 -9.05 6.35 -9.28
C GLY A 75 -7.78 5.73 -9.85
N THR A 76 -6.61 6.26 -9.48
CA THR A 76 -5.33 5.68 -9.92
C THR A 76 -5.15 4.27 -9.37
N ARG A 77 -5.41 4.03 -8.07
CA ARG A 77 -5.34 2.68 -7.48
C ARG A 77 -6.38 1.74 -8.08
N MET A 78 -7.61 2.21 -8.30
CA MET A 78 -8.65 1.43 -8.97
C MET A 78 -8.27 1.06 -10.42
N CYS A 79 -7.56 1.95 -11.14
CA CYS A 79 -6.99 1.63 -12.44
C CYS A 79 -6.01 0.45 -12.33
N GLY A 80 -5.14 0.43 -11.32
CA GLY A 80 -4.25 -0.71 -11.04
C GLY A 80 -5.00 -2.01 -10.81
N VAL A 81 -6.09 -1.99 -10.01
CA VAL A 81 -6.93 -3.18 -9.78
C VAL A 81 -7.53 -3.72 -11.07
N LYS A 82 -7.94 -2.87 -12.00
CA LYS A 82 -8.47 -3.30 -13.32
C LYS A 82 -7.45 -4.02 -14.20
N HIS A 83 -6.16 -3.81 -13.93
CA HIS A 83 -5.06 -4.49 -14.63
C HIS A 83 -4.57 -5.74 -13.90
N SER A 84 -5.14 -6.06 -12.73
CA SER A 84 -4.85 -7.25 -11.94
C SER A 84 -5.91 -8.33 -12.14
N ASP A 85 -5.46 -9.58 -12.18
CA ASP A 85 -6.28 -10.79 -12.17
C ASP A 85 -6.06 -11.62 -10.89
N ALA A 86 -5.36 -11.07 -9.92
CA ALA A 86 -5.07 -11.73 -8.65
C ALA A 86 -6.23 -11.61 -7.64
N ASP A 87 -6.37 -12.59 -6.75
CA ASP A 87 -7.37 -12.56 -5.66
C ASP A 87 -7.05 -11.55 -4.56
N ILE A 88 -5.78 -11.13 -4.48
CA ILE A 88 -5.28 -10.14 -3.51
C ILE A 88 -4.49 -9.09 -4.27
N VAL A 89 -4.77 -7.82 -4.00
CA VAL A 89 -3.93 -6.69 -4.42
C VAL A 89 -3.30 -6.03 -3.21
N ILE A 90 -2.06 -5.59 -3.36
CA ILE A 90 -1.32 -4.85 -2.34
C ILE A 90 -1.04 -3.46 -2.91
N PHE A 91 -1.51 -2.42 -2.25
CA PHE A 91 -1.11 -1.06 -2.56
C PHE A 91 0.13 -0.70 -1.75
N MET A 92 1.10 -0.06 -2.40
CA MET A 92 2.25 0.56 -1.74
C MET A 92 2.53 1.93 -2.34
N THR A 93 2.93 2.89 -1.52
CA THR A 93 3.51 4.13 -2.04
C THR A 93 4.97 3.90 -2.43
N GLN A 94 5.46 4.69 -3.40
CA GLN A 94 6.82 4.52 -3.94
C GLN A 94 7.95 4.74 -2.93
N ASP A 95 7.63 5.35 -1.78
CA ASP A 95 8.53 5.72 -0.69
C ASP A 95 8.36 4.85 0.58
N ALA A 96 7.56 3.78 0.47
CA ALA A 96 7.38 2.79 1.52
C ALA A 96 8.31 1.59 1.27
N VAL A 97 9.38 1.47 2.05
CA VAL A 97 10.39 0.42 1.87
C VAL A 97 10.15 -0.72 2.87
N PRO A 98 10.07 -2.00 2.42
CA PRO A 98 10.00 -3.13 3.34
C PRO A 98 11.10 -3.10 4.40
N ALA A 99 10.73 -3.19 5.68
CA ALA A 99 11.70 -3.20 6.77
C ALA A 99 12.41 -4.56 6.91
N ASP A 100 11.76 -5.62 6.45
CA ASP A 100 12.31 -6.98 6.43
C ASP A 100 11.73 -7.81 5.27
N LYS A 101 12.18 -9.06 5.15
CA LYS A 101 11.81 -9.99 4.07
C LYS A 101 10.40 -10.61 4.19
N ASN A 102 9.66 -10.34 5.26
CA ASN A 102 8.37 -10.99 5.53
C ASN A 102 7.17 -10.04 5.38
N LEU A 103 7.36 -8.80 4.93
CA LEU A 103 6.29 -7.82 4.77
C LEU A 103 5.11 -8.38 3.98
N VAL A 104 5.38 -8.88 2.75
CA VAL A 104 4.33 -9.37 1.85
C VAL A 104 3.67 -10.62 2.43
N ALA A 105 4.46 -11.56 2.96
CA ALA A 105 3.94 -12.77 3.59
C ALA A 105 3.00 -12.47 4.76
N ASN A 106 3.36 -11.50 5.62
CA ASN A 106 2.55 -11.10 6.78
C ASN A 106 1.26 -10.40 6.36
N LEU A 107 1.29 -9.56 5.31
CA LEU A 107 0.08 -8.93 4.78
C LEU A 107 -0.89 -9.97 4.20
N VAL A 108 -0.40 -10.90 3.37
CA VAL A 108 -1.22 -11.97 2.77
C VAL A 108 -1.79 -12.88 3.87
N LYS A 109 -0.99 -13.26 4.85
CA LYS A 109 -1.44 -14.01 6.03
C LYS A 109 -2.50 -13.25 6.82
N GLY A 110 -2.41 -11.93 6.88
CA GLY A 110 -3.41 -11.08 7.51
C GLY A 110 -4.80 -11.18 6.90
N LEU A 111 -4.92 -11.67 5.65
CA LEU A 111 -6.17 -11.88 4.91
C LEU A 111 -6.63 -13.34 4.87
N GLU A 112 -6.02 -14.27 5.63
CA GLU A 112 -6.43 -15.69 5.65
C GLU A 112 -7.87 -15.88 6.10
N GLU A 113 -8.36 -15.05 7.02
CA GLU A 113 -9.76 -15.05 7.43
C GLU A 113 -10.63 -14.38 6.36
N GLU A 114 -11.62 -15.11 5.83
CA GLU A 114 -12.47 -14.69 4.70
C GLU A 114 -13.27 -13.40 4.96
N ASP A 115 -13.53 -13.07 6.22
CA ASP A 115 -14.23 -11.86 6.65
C ASP A 115 -13.31 -10.62 6.79
N THR A 116 -12.00 -10.76 6.57
CA THR A 116 -11.05 -9.65 6.60
C THR A 116 -10.95 -9.05 5.20
N ALA A 117 -11.44 -7.82 5.02
CA ALA A 117 -11.46 -7.13 3.73
C ALA A 117 -10.12 -6.48 3.37
N VAL A 118 -9.40 -5.98 4.36
CA VAL A 118 -8.13 -5.28 4.20
C VAL A 118 -7.20 -5.55 5.38
N CYS A 119 -5.91 -5.69 5.08
CA CYS A 119 -4.82 -5.81 6.06
C CYS A 119 -3.75 -4.78 5.76
N TYR A 120 -3.44 -3.87 6.71
CA TYR A 120 -2.45 -2.83 6.51
C TYR A 120 -1.25 -2.95 7.43
N ALA A 121 -0.10 -2.47 6.92
CA ALA A 121 1.20 -2.61 7.54
C ALA A 121 1.47 -1.57 8.63
N ARG A 122 2.39 -1.92 9.52
CA ARG A 122 3.03 -1.02 10.49
C ARG A 122 4.02 -0.11 9.77
N GLN A 123 3.83 1.19 9.90
CA GLN A 123 4.79 2.17 9.44
C GLN A 123 5.81 2.48 10.53
N LEU A 124 7.07 2.16 10.25
CA LEU A 124 8.19 2.51 11.10
C LEU A 124 8.74 3.89 10.70
N PRO A 125 9.22 4.67 11.68
CA PRO A 125 9.90 5.92 11.38
C PRO A 125 11.26 5.66 10.72
N ASN A 126 11.67 6.54 9.81
CA ASN A 126 13.04 6.56 9.34
C ASN A 126 14.00 6.90 10.51
N GLU A 127 15.23 6.40 10.46
CA GLU A 127 16.25 6.66 11.51
C GLU A 127 16.48 8.17 11.72
N ASN A 128 16.41 8.97 10.66
CA ASN A 128 16.63 10.42 10.67
C ASN A 128 15.37 11.25 10.87
N CYS A 129 14.22 10.63 11.20
CA CYS A 129 12.95 11.34 11.36
C CYS A 129 12.96 12.25 12.62
N ARG A 130 12.15 13.31 12.57
CA ARG A 130 11.94 14.20 13.71
C ARG A 130 11.24 13.48 14.88
N ILE A 131 11.49 13.95 16.11
CA ILE A 131 10.89 13.36 17.33
C ILE A 131 9.35 13.32 17.24
N VAL A 132 8.73 14.38 16.71
CA VAL A 132 7.26 14.45 16.55
C VAL A 132 6.76 13.35 15.61
N GLU A 133 7.43 13.12 14.49
CA GLU A 133 7.08 12.07 13.55
C GLU A 133 7.20 10.68 14.20
N ARG A 134 8.29 10.44 14.91
CA ARG A 134 8.51 9.18 15.65
C ARG A 134 7.39 8.92 16.65
N TYR A 135 6.99 9.95 17.41
CA TYR A 135 5.89 9.85 18.36
C TYR A 135 4.55 9.56 17.65
N THR A 136 4.24 10.29 16.58
CA THR A 136 2.99 10.11 15.81
C THR A 136 2.91 8.70 15.21
N ARG A 137 4.04 8.17 14.68
CA ARG A 137 4.06 6.81 14.13
C ARG A 137 3.89 5.76 15.22
N SER A 138 4.59 5.87 16.35
CA SER A 138 4.42 4.92 17.46
C SER A 138 3.01 4.93 18.04
N PHE A 139 2.34 6.09 18.04
CA PHE A 139 0.97 6.22 18.49
C PHE A 139 -0.05 5.60 17.52
N ASN A 140 0.13 5.79 16.21
CA ASN A 140 -0.78 5.29 15.19
C ASN A 140 -0.51 3.83 14.79
N TYR A 141 0.71 3.34 15.00
CA TYR A 141 1.18 2.02 14.60
C TYR A 141 1.85 1.31 15.77
N PRO A 142 1.07 0.84 16.77
CA PRO A 142 1.60 0.12 17.93
C PRO A 142 2.25 -1.20 17.51
N ASP A 143 2.91 -1.88 18.45
CA ASP A 143 3.60 -3.16 18.21
C ASP A 143 2.70 -4.39 18.34
N GLU A 144 1.43 -4.20 18.62
CA GLU A 144 0.43 -5.25 18.67
C GLU A 144 -0.55 -5.18 17.49
N SER A 145 -0.77 -6.30 16.81
CA SER A 145 -1.74 -6.43 15.72
C SER A 145 -3.17 -6.34 16.26
N ARG A 146 -4.08 -5.77 15.46
CA ARG A 146 -5.49 -5.67 15.87
C ARG A 146 -6.42 -5.88 14.67
N LYS A 147 -7.41 -6.76 14.84
CA LYS A 147 -8.55 -6.90 13.93
C LYS A 147 -9.69 -6.01 14.44
N LYS A 148 -10.20 -5.13 13.58
CA LYS A 148 -11.20 -4.11 13.90
C LYS A 148 -12.47 -4.33 13.10
N GLY A 149 -13.61 -4.26 13.76
CA GLY A 149 -14.92 -4.45 13.16
C GLY A 149 -15.98 -3.56 13.78
N LYS A 150 -17.24 -3.81 13.46
CA LYS A 150 -18.37 -2.97 13.89
C LYS A 150 -18.51 -2.86 15.42
N ALA A 151 -18.15 -3.92 16.15
CA ALA A 151 -18.22 -3.93 17.62
C ALA A 151 -17.19 -2.97 18.26
N ASP A 152 -16.11 -2.64 17.55
CA ASP A 152 -15.06 -1.75 18.07
C ASP A 152 -15.41 -0.27 17.95
N ILE A 153 -16.49 0.10 17.24
CA ILE A 153 -16.85 1.51 16.99
C ILE A 153 -17.11 2.28 18.29
N GLU A 154 -17.76 1.65 19.26
CA GLU A 154 -18.07 2.29 20.55
C GLU A 154 -16.80 2.65 21.32
N GLU A 155 -15.78 1.76 21.32
CA GLU A 155 -14.51 1.95 22.02
C GLU A 155 -13.54 2.87 21.25
N MET A 156 -13.40 2.63 19.93
CA MET A 156 -12.34 3.23 19.13
C MET A 156 -12.79 4.46 18.33
N GLY A 157 -14.09 4.66 18.16
CA GLY A 157 -14.64 5.74 17.32
C GLY A 157 -14.09 5.66 15.89
N ILE A 158 -13.64 6.79 15.35
CA ILE A 158 -13.09 6.89 13.99
C ILE A 158 -11.85 6.01 13.75
N LYS A 159 -11.10 5.66 14.79
CA LYS A 159 -9.90 4.81 14.67
C LYS A 159 -10.25 3.38 14.24
N THR A 160 -11.51 2.94 14.39
CA THR A 160 -11.99 1.66 13.85
C THR A 160 -11.76 1.58 12.35
N PHE A 161 -11.95 2.70 11.64
CA PHE A 161 -11.83 2.79 10.19
C PHE A 161 -10.41 3.14 9.71
N PHE A 162 -9.46 3.36 10.62
CA PHE A 162 -8.10 3.71 10.24
C PHE A 162 -7.47 2.58 9.43
N CYS A 163 -7.03 2.91 8.23
CA CYS A 163 -6.29 2.08 7.30
C CYS A 163 -5.24 2.97 6.61
N SER A 164 -4.25 2.39 5.96
CA SER A 164 -3.26 3.19 5.24
C SER A 164 -2.70 2.47 4.02
N ASP A 165 -2.97 3.03 2.85
CA ASP A 165 -2.46 2.60 1.54
C ASP A 165 -0.99 2.96 1.31
N VAL A 166 -0.30 3.45 2.33
CA VAL A 166 1.17 3.44 2.32
C VAL A 166 1.66 2.01 2.12
N CYS A 167 1.01 1.02 2.77
CA CYS A 167 1.17 -0.39 2.46
C CYS A 167 -0.03 -1.17 3.01
N ALA A 168 -0.92 -1.67 2.14
CA ALA A 168 -2.10 -2.42 2.54
C ALA A 168 -2.50 -3.45 1.48
N ALA A 169 -2.89 -4.65 1.94
CA ALA A 169 -3.41 -5.74 1.12
C ALA A 169 -4.93 -5.81 1.19
N TYR A 170 -5.58 -6.05 0.07
CA TYR A 170 -7.03 -6.08 -0.10
C TYR A 170 -7.46 -7.37 -0.77
N ARG A 171 -8.56 -7.97 -0.30
CA ARG A 171 -9.27 -9.03 -1.04
C ARG A 171 -10.02 -8.42 -2.21
N VAL A 172 -9.71 -8.85 -3.42
CA VAL A 172 -10.29 -8.25 -4.65
C VAL A 172 -11.78 -8.50 -4.78
N ASP A 173 -12.27 -9.68 -4.36
CA ASP A 173 -13.69 -10.00 -4.34
C ASP A 173 -14.49 -9.05 -3.44
N LEU A 174 -14.01 -8.79 -2.22
CA LEU A 174 -14.63 -7.84 -1.30
C LEU A 174 -14.42 -6.39 -1.74
N PHE A 175 -13.26 -6.07 -2.34
CA PHE A 175 -12.99 -4.75 -2.90
C PHE A 175 -14.03 -4.38 -3.96
N HIS A 176 -14.31 -5.28 -4.90
CA HIS A 176 -15.35 -5.08 -5.91
C HIS A 176 -16.76 -5.06 -5.32
N LYS A 177 -17.07 -6.00 -4.43
CA LYS A 177 -18.38 -6.08 -3.76
C LYS A 177 -18.76 -4.80 -3.03
N LEU A 178 -17.76 -4.14 -2.41
CA LEU A 178 -17.95 -2.90 -1.65
C LEU A 178 -17.81 -1.62 -2.51
N GLY A 179 -17.64 -1.76 -3.85
CA GLY A 179 -17.57 -0.65 -4.78
C GLY A 179 -16.22 0.03 -4.89
N GLY A 180 -15.14 -0.59 -4.35
CA GLY A 180 -13.79 -0.06 -4.43
C GLY A 180 -13.59 1.27 -3.70
N PHE A 181 -12.57 2.02 -4.11
CA PHE A 181 -12.31 3.34 -3.57
C PHE A 181 -13.27 4.40 -4.12
N GLU A 182 -13.52 5.43 -3.32
CA GLU A 182 -14.16 6.65 -3.81
C GLU A 182 -13.22 7.39 -4.78
N SER A 183 -13.80 7.99 -5.81
CA SER A 183 -13.08 8.78 -6.82
C SER A 183 -14.05 9.82 -7.43
N PRO A 184 -13.64 11.11 -7.61
CA PRO A 184 -12.33 11.64 -7.26
C PRO A 184 -12.19 11.96 -5.77
N VAL A 185 -11.03 11.67 -5.19
CA VAL A 185 -10.68 12.04 -3.80
C VAL A 185 -9.25 12.57 -3.72
N ILE A 186 -9.02 13.51 -2.79
CA ILE A 186 -7.69 14.07 -2.53
C ILE A 186 -6.89 13.14 -1.61
N PHE A 187 -7.55 12.50 -0.62
CA PHE A 187 -6.96 11.58 0.37
C PHE A 187 -8.06 10.80 1.12
N ASN A 188 -7.66 9.84 1.95
CA ASN A 188 -8.52 8.98 2.78
C ASN A 188 -9.39 7.98 2.01
N GLU A 189 -9.08 7.64 0.78
CA GLU A 189 -9.75 6.58 0.02
C GLU A 189 -9.73 5.24 0.77
N ASP A 190 -8.63 4.97 1.46
CA ASP A 190 -8.39 3.80 2.31
C ASP A 190 -9.32 3.77 3.53
N MET A 191 -9.47 4.89 4.24
CA MET A 191 -10.38 5.00 5.38
C MET A 191 -11.86 4.92 4.96
N PHE A 192 -12.23 5.48 3.81
CA PHE A 192 -13.58 5.35 3.25
C PHE A 192 -13.90 3.89 2.93
N PHE A 193 -12.97 3.19 2.28
CA PHE A 193 -13.13 1.76 2.02
C PHE A 193 -13.24 0.95 3.32
N ALA A 194 -12.36 1.21 4.29
CA ALA A 194 -12.39 0.57 5.59
C ALA A 194 -13.74 0.79 6.30
N ALA A 195 -14.32 1.98 6.21
CA ALA A 195 -15.64 2.26 6.76
C ALA A 195 -16.73 1.44 6.05
N LYS A 196 -16.74 1.39 4.68
CA LYS A 196 -17.66 0.52 3.93
C LYS A 196 -17.55 -0.93 4.38
N ALA A 197 -16.33 -1.45 4.53
CA ALA A 197 -16.09 -2.83 4.96
C ALA A 197 -16.66 -3.09 6.36
N VAL A 198 -16.36 -2.25 7.34
CA VAL A 198 -16.84 -2.39 8.72
C VAL A 198 -18.37 -2.29 8.81
N PHE A 199 -19.00 -1.34 8.11
CA PHE A 199 -20.46 -1.22 8.10
C PHE A 199 -21.14 -2.38 7.37
N ALA A 200 -20.46 -3.01 6.42
CA ALA A 200 -20.95 -4.24 5.76
C ALA A 200 -20.70 -5.53 6.57
N GLY A 201 -20.09 -5.44 7.75
CA GLY A 201 -19.85 -6.56 8.66
C GLY A 201 -18.51 -7.28 8.45
N TYR A 202 -17.61 -6.71 7.64
CA TYR A 202 -16.24 -7.17 7.44
C TYR A 202 -15.28 -6.52 8.43
N TYR A 203 -14.03 -7.00 8.43
CA TYR A 203 -12.99 -6.54 9.33
C TYR A 203 -11.85 -5.83 8.56
N VAL A 204 -11.23 -4.89 9.28
CA VAL A 204 -9.99 -4.23 8.93
C VAL A 204 -8.90 -4.72 9.88
N LYS A 205 -7.83 -5.30 9.36
CA LYS A 205 -6.73 -5.82 10.16
C LYS A 205 -5.52 -4.89 10.10
N TYR A 206 -5.03 -4.51 11.24
CA TYR A 206 -3.70 -3.97 11.43
C TYR A 206 -2.73 -5.10 11.73
N GLU A 207 -1.66 -5.23 10.95
CA GLU A 207 -0.65 -6.28 11.14
C GLU A 207 0.70 -5.67 11.55
N ALA A 208 1.03 -5.77 12.84
CA ALA A 208 2.21 -5.17 13.42
C ALA A 208 3.54 -5.79 12.93
N GLU A 209 3.49 -7.06 12.48
CA GLU A 209 4.66 -7.75 11.92
C GLU A 209 4.87 -7.50 10.42
N ALA A 210 3.89 -6.92 9.72
CA ALA A 210 4.07 -6.39 8.37
C ALA A 210 4.64 -4.97 8.47
N LYS A 211 5.94 -4.80 8.24
CA LYS A 211 6.65 -3.55 8.58
C LYS A 211 7.19 -2.84 7.34
N VAL A 212 6.92 -1.55 7.22
CA VAL A 212 7.51 -0.66 6.21
C VAL A 212 8.18 0.53 6.87
N ILE A 213 9.31 0.98 6.31
CA ILE A 213 9.92 2.27 6.63
C ILE A 213 9.35 3.26 5.62
N HIS A 214 8.63 4.25 6.09
CA HIS A 214 8.04 5.28 5.24
C HIS A 214 8.75 6.61 5.48
N SER A 215 9.44 7.09 4.45
CA SER A 215 10.26 8.30 4.50
C SER A 215 9.48 9.46 3.89
N HIS A 216 8.70 10.18 4.71
CA HIS A 216 8.15 11.46 4.28
C HIS A 216 9.03 12.58 4.84
N ASN A 217 9.60 13.39 3.96
CA ASN A 217 10.21 14.67 4.32
C ASN A 217 9.09 15.72 4.31
N TYR A 218 8.53 16.03 5.48
CA TYR A 218 7.64 17.19 5.68
C TYR A 218 8.45 18.46 5.83
#